data_ee99d37ed268962113a4fa926d2f4363
#
_entry.id   ee99d37ed268962113a4fa926d2f4363
#
_cell.length_a   1.000
_cell.length_b   1.000
_cell.length_c   1.000
_cell.angle_alpha   90.00
_cell.angle_beta   90.00
_cell.angle_gamma   90.00
#
_symmetry.space_group_name_H-M   'P 1'
#
loop_
_entity.id
_entity.type
_entity.pdbx_description
1 polymer ?
#
loop_
_entity_poly.entity_id
_entity_poly.type
_entity_poly.pdbx_seq_one_letter_code
_entity_poly.pdbx_strand_id
1 'polypeptide(L)'
;DIWLFGNEHRHTDWCKGDVLHKMLKSDDFEGWDEKQVQASVIFVRNTPFARRFVKEWLLWCQMPNFIDDSPSFIENVSTFKEHRHDQAILTNLAIRYNISLHWWPTQYGHSIKHLYPKDDYPQLFNHHGLRNNGNR
;
A
#
# COMPACT_ATOMS: atom_id res chain seq x y z
N ASP A 1 15.62 6.24 3.24
CA ASP A 1 15.82 5.98 1.80
C ASP A 1 14.51 5.81 1.03
N ILE A 2 13.45 5.38 1.70
CA ILE A 2 12.13 5.20 1.12
C ILE A 2 11.12 5.88 2.04
N TRP A 3 10.30 6.74 1.46
CA TRP A 3 9.26 7.47 2.17
C TRP A 3 7.91 7.15 1.55
N LEU A 4 7.06 6.48 2.33
CA LEU A 4 5.75 6.02 1.92
C LEU A 4 4.67 6.73 2.73
N PHE A 5 3.54 6.99 2.08
CA PHE A 5 2.37 7.58 2.70
C PHE A 5 1.32 6.53 2.96
N GLY A 6 0.62 6.66 4.07
CA GLY A 6 -0.48 5.77 4.42
C GLY A 6 -1.84 6.39 4.16
N ASN A 7 -2.85 5.54 4.01
CA ASN A 7 -4.25 5.93 3.96
C ASN A 7 -4.99 5.48 5.23
N GLU A 8 -6.31 5.54 5.23
CA GLU A 8 -7.18 5.14 6.35
C GLU A 8 -7.56 3.65 6.32
N HIS A 9 -7.29 2.95 5.22
CA HIS A 9 -7.77 1.59 5.03
C HIS A 9 -6.93 0.58 5.82
N ARG A 10 -7.60 -0.39 6.42
CA ARG A 10 -6.95 -1.55 7.00
C ARG A 10 -6.44 -2.46 5.89
N HIS A 11 -5.15 -2.71 5.87
CA HIS A 11 -4.49 -3.38 4.76
C HIS A 11 -5.10 -4.74 4.42
N THR A 12 -5.41 -5.54 5.42
CA THR A 12 -5.95 -6.91 5.21
C THR A 12 -7.32 -6.93 4.54
N ASP A 13 -8.09 -5.85 4.63
CA ASP A 13 -9.36 -5.70 3.92
C ASP A 13 -9.17 -5.50 2.40
N TRP A 14 -7.96 -5.15 1.98
CA TRP A 14 -7.62 -4.74 0.62
C TRP A 14 -6.45 -5.53 0.02
N CYS A 15 -6.11 -6.67 0.64
CA CYS A 15 -5.07 -7.56 0.16
C CYS A 15 -5.55 -9.01 0.24
N LYS A 16 -5.56 -9.71 -0.88
CA LYS A 16 -6.02 -11.10 -0.91
C LYS A 16 -5.09 -12.06 -0.17
N GLY A 17 -5.65 -13.14 0.34
CA GLY A 17 -4.99 -14.13 1.19
C GLY A 17 -3.70 -14.67 0.62
N ASP A 18 -3.67 -15.05 -0.67
CA ASP A 18 -2.46 -15.57 -1.32
C ASP A 18 -1.27 -14.61 -1.20
N VAL A 19 -1.52 -13.32 -1.38
CA VAL A 19 -0.48 -12.28 -1.34
C VAL A 19 -0.01 -12.02 0.10
N LEU A 20 -0.94 -11.99 1.05
CA LEU A 20 -0.61 -11.87 2.48
C LEU A 20 0.27 -13.03 2.95
N HIS A 21 -0.19 -14.27 2.75
CA HIS A 21 0.49 -15.47 3.24
C HIS A 21 1.82 -15.73 2.55
N LYS A 22 1.93 -15.41 1.25
CA LYS A 22 3.18 -15.58 0.52
C LYS A 22 4.25 -14.59 0.94
N MET A 23 3.87 -13.36 1.23
CA MET A 23 4.81 -12.27 1.50
C MET A 23 5.09 -12.07 2.98
N LEU A 24 4.14 -12.33 3.86
CA LEU A 24 4.24 -12.06 5.30
C LEU A 24 4.31 -13.36 6.09
N LYS A 25 5.10 -13.33 7.17
CA LYS A 25 5.29 -14.49 8.05
C LYS A 25 4.21 -14.50 9.12
N SER A 26 3.02 -14.92 8.76
CA SER A 26 1.93 -15.21 9.70
C SER A 26 0.97 -16.19 9.07
N ASP A 27 0.30 -16.98 9.90
CA ASP A 27 -0.76 -17.91 9.48
C ASP A 27 -2.17 -17.31 9.69
N ASP A 28 -2.26 -16.22 10.45
CA ASP A 28 -3.53 -15.57 10.76
C ASP A 28 -3.38 -14.04 10.64
N PHE A 29 -4.26 -13.44 9.84
CA PHE A 29 -4.32 -12.01 9.58
C PHE A 29 -5.61 -11.36 10.08
N GLU A 30 -6.49 -12.13 10.72
CA GLU A 30 -7.71 -11.57 11.30
C GLU A 30 -7.37 -10.54 12.38
N GLY A 31 -8.06 -9.41 12.31
CA GLY A 31 -7.88 -8.32 13.27
C GLY A 31 -6.61 -7.48 13.13
N TRP A 32 -5.75 -7.74 12.13
CA TRP A 32 -4.61 -6.85 11.85
C TRP A 32 -5.11 -5.45 11.52
N ASP A 33 -4.50 -4.43 12.12
CA ASP A 33 -4.87 -3.01 11.93
C ASP A 33 -3.79 -2.20 11.21
N GLU A 34 -2.90 -2.85 10.49
CA GLU A 34 -1.91 -2.17 9.67
C GLU A 34 -2.60 -1.34 8.58
N LYS A 35 -2.16 -0.08 8.44
CA LYS A 35 -2.69 0.80 7.40
C LYS A 35 -2.05 0.49 6.05
N GLN A 36 -2.82 0.70 4.99
CA GLN A 36 -2.35 0.48 3.63
C GLN A 36 -1.55 1.67 3.13
N VAL A 37 -0.52 1.40 2.35
CA VAL A 37 0.22 2.43 1.62
C VAL A 37 -0.70 3.09 0.59
N GLN A 38 -0.59 4.41 0.45
CA GLN A 38 -1.15 5.17 -0.65
C GLN A 38 -0.09 5.25 -1.76
N ALA A 39 -0.18 4.39 -2.76
CA ALA A 39 0.87 4.20 -3.77
C ALA A 39 0.89 5.25 -4.87
N SER A 40 0.01 6.25 -4.83
CA SER A 40 -0.03 7.32 -5.85
C SER A 40 1.19 8.23 -5.84
N VAL A 41 1.88 8.34 -4.71
CA VAL A 41 3.12 9.12 -4.54
C VAL A 41 4.05 8.37 -3.61
N ILE A 42 5.28 8.16 -4.04
CA ILE A 42 6.36 7.58 -3.24
C ILE A 42 7.63 8.41 -3.43
N PHE A 43 8.43 8.54 -2.38
CA PHE A 43 9.76 9.14 -2.47
C PHE A 43 10.82 8.08 -2.25
N VAL A 44 11.78 8.06 -3.16
CA VAL A 44 12.87 7.10 -3.15
C VAL A 44 14.18 7.83 -3.34
N ARG A 45 15.09 7.72 -2.36
CA ARG A 45 16.47 8.18 -2.53
C ARG A 45 17.24 7.12 -3.33
N ASN A 46 18.06 7.55 -4.28
CA ASN A 46 18.87 6.63 -5.09
C ASN A 46 20.01 6.01 -4.27
N THR A 47 19.70 4.99 -3.48
CA THR A 47 20.64 4.20 -2.69
C THR A 47 20.61 2.73 -3.10
N PRO A 48 21.64 1.94 -2.79
CA PRO A 48 21.61 0.50 -3.05
C PRO A 48 20.42 -0.21 -2.41
N PHE A 49 20.06 0.16 -1.19
CA PHE A 49 18.87 -0.39 -0.51
C PHE A 49 17.59 -0.06 -1.27
N ALA A 50 17.38 1.21 -1.61
CA ALA A 50 16.18 1.64 -2.29
C ALA A 50 16.02 0.99 -3.67
N ARG A 51 17.13 0.85 -4.41
CA ARG A 51 17.10 0.12 -5.69
C ARG A 51 16.70 -1.34 -5.53
N ARG A 52 17.23 -2.03 -4.51
CA ARG A 52 16.82 -3.43 -4.21
C ARG A 52 15.35 -3.52 -3.83
N PHE A 53 14.86 -2.60 -3.01
CA PHE A 53 13.47 -2.54 -2.59
C PHE A 53 12.52 -2.38 -3.79
N VAL A 54 12.79 -1.41 -4.67
CA VAL A 54 11.96 -1.18 -5.87
C VAL A 54 12.02 -2.40 -6.82
N LYS A 55 13.20 -3.00 -6.97
CA LYS A 55 13.35 -4.24 -7.75
C LYS A 55 12.55 -5.40 -7.15
N GLU A 56 12.58 -5.55 -5.84
CA GLU A 56 11.81 -6.59 -5.15
C GLU A 56 10.30 -6.35 -5.32
N TRP A 57 9.84 -5.09 -5.24
CA TRP A 57 8.45 -4.75 -5.53
C TRP A 57 8.04 -5.19 -6.94
N LEU A 58 8.86 -4.90 -7.95
CA LEU A 58 8.64 -5.35 -9.32
C LEU A 58 8.57 -6.89 -9.41
N LEU A 59 9.50 -7.60 -8.79
CA LEU A 59 9.54 -9.06 -8.83
C LEU A 59 8.29 -9.70 -8.22
N TRP A 60 7.80 -9.16 -7.11
CA TRP A 60 6.55 -9.61 -6.51
C TRP A 60 5.34 -9.31 -7.40
N CYS A 61 5.30 -8.16 -8.06
CA CYS A 61 4.25 -7.82 -9.01
C CYS A 61 4.22 -8.76 -10.23
N GLN A 62 5.33 -9.39 -10.56
CA GLN A 62 5.43 -10.36 -11.67
C GLN A 62 5.03 -11.79 -11.28
N MET A 63 4.77 -12.04 -10.00
CA MET A 63 4.27 -13.35 -9.56
C MET A 63 2.88 -13.61 -10.12
N PRO A 64 2.58 -14.83 -10.60
CA PRO A 64 1.25 -15.18 -11.07
C PRO A 64 0.17 -14.87 -10.02
N ASN A 65 -0.93 -14.28 -10.45
CA ASN A 65 -2.11 -13.96 -9.64
C ASN A 65 -1.89 -12.93 -8.52
N PHE A 66 -0.78 -12.18 -8.53
CA PHE A 66 -0.48 -11.20 -7.47
C PHE A 66 -1.05 -9.81 -7.73
N ILE A 67 -1.12 -9.37 -8.99
CA ILE A 67 -1.59 -8.02 -9.36
C ILE A 67 -2.91 -8.02 -10.15
N ASP A 68 -3.63 -9.12 -10.16
CA ASP A 68 -4.90 -9.25 -10.84
C ASP A 68 -6.05 -9.53 -9.85
N ASP A 69 -7.27 -9.62 -10.37
CA ASP A 69 -8.47 -9.89 -9.60
C ASP A 69 -8.83 -11.37 -9.54
N SER A 70 -7.90 -12.26 -9.86
CA SER A 70 -8.10 -13.70 -9.74
C SER A 70 -8.44 -14.09 -8.30
N PRO A 71 -9.31 -15.07 -8.08
CA PRO A 71 -9.64 -15.55 -6.74
C PRO A 71 -8.41 -16.03 -5.98
N SER A 72 -8.39 -15.78 -4.67
CA SER A 72 -7.38 -16.31 -3.77
C SER A 72 -7.61 -17.79 -3.49
N PHE A 73 -6.55 -18.60 -3.52
CA PHE A 73 -6.60 -20.01 -3.09
C PHE A 73 -6.62 -20.12 -1.57
N ILE A 74 -5.90 -19.24 -0.89
CA ILE A 74 -5.92 -19.13 0.57
C ILE A 74 -7.05 -18.19 0.95
N GLU A 75 -7.84 -18.57 1.94
CA GLU A 75 -8.97 -17.78 2.40
C GLU A 75 -8.57 -16.35 2.77
N ASN A 76 -9.35 -15.39 2.29
CA ASN A 76 -9.19 -13.99 2.68
C ASN A 76 -9.68 -13.78 4.12
N VAL A 77 -9.22 -12.71 4.77
CA VAL A 77 -9.79 -12.32 6.07
C VAL A 77 -11.29 -12.05 5.93
N SER A 78 -12.03 -12.21 7.02
CA SER A 78 -13.50 -12.11 7.01
C SER A 78 -14.04 -10.74 6.55
N THR A 79 -13.24 -9.69 6.70
CA THR A 79 -13.56 -8.31 6.33
C THR A 79 -13.04 -7.89 4.94
N PHE A 80 -12.44 -8.81 4.20
CA PHE A 80 -11.88 -8.55 2.87
C PHE A 80 -12.91 -7.95 1.91
N LYS A 81 -12.49 -6.93 1.19
CA LYS A 81 -13.32 -6.19 0.23
C LYS A 81 -12.90 -6.43 -1.21
N GLU A 82 -11.68 -6.05 -1.54
CA GLU A 82 -11.08 -6.26 -2.85
C GLU A 82 -9.56 -6.20 -2.76
N HIS A 83 -8.87 -6.69 -3.78
CA HIS A 83 -7.41 -6.64 -3.87
C HIS A 83 -6.95 -5.34 -4.53
N ARG A 84 -5.97 -4.66 -3.92
CA ARG A 84 -5.41 -3.40 -4.42
C ARG A 84 -4.05 -3.59 -5.12
N HIS A 85 -3.89 -4.70 -5.81
CA HIS A 85 -2.82 -4.99 -6.77
C HIS A 85 -1.41 -4.60 -6.30
N ASP A 86 -0.70 -3.77 -7.05
CA ASP A 86 0.65 -3.31 -6.74
C ASP A 86 0.74 -2.53 -5.42
N GLN A 87 -0.29 -1.79 -5.05
CA GLN A 87 -0.38 -1.08 -3.77
C GLN A 87 -0.41 -2.05 -2.58
N ALA A 88 -1.14 -3.16 -2.69
CA ALA A 88 -1.17 -4.20 -1.65
C ALA A 88 0.22 -4.87 -1.49
N ILE A 89 0.90 -5.14 -2.59
CA ILE A 89 2.25 -5.70 -2.59
C ILE A 89 3.24 -4.71 -1.95
N LEU A 90 3.18 -3.44 -2.31
CA LEU A 90 4.02 -2.40 -1.71
C LEU A 90 3.80 -2.28 -0.21
N THR A 91 2.56 -2.40 0.25
CA THR A 91 2.23 -2.39 1.68
C THR A 91 2.87 -3.58 2.40
N ASN A 92 2.78 -4.78 1.84
CA ASN A 92 3.46 -5.96 2.40
C ASN A 92 4.97 -5.76 2.50
N LEU A 93 5.60 -5.14 1.50
CA LEU A 93 7.03 -4.83 1.56
C LEU A 93 7.35 -3.81 2.65
N ALA A 94 6.52 -2.78 2.81
CA ALA A 94 6.68 -1.81 3.90
C ALA A 94 6.64 -2.50 5.26
N ILE A 95 5.72 -3.44 5.46
CA ILE A 95 5.63 -4.24 6.68
C ILE A 95 6.89 -5.10 6.88
N ARG A 96 7.31 -5.83 5.86
CA ARG A 96 8.50 -6.70 5.92
C ARG A 96 9.78 -5.96 6.28
N TYR A 97 9.95 -4.75 5.74
CA TYR A 97 11.13 -3.92 5.97
C TYR A 97 10.96 -2.94 7.14
N ASN A 98 9.84 -3.04 7.86
CA ASN A 98 9.50 -2.16 8.98
C ASN A 98 9.60 -0.67 8.63
N ILE A 99 9.08 -0.30 7.45
CA ILE A 99 9.03 1.07 6.98
C ILE A 99 7.78 1.74 7.55
N SER A 100 7.97 2.79 8.33
CA SER A 100 6.86 3.58 8.87
C SER A 100 6.15 4.35 7.76
N LEU A 101 4.82 4.38 7.82
CA LEU A 101 4.02 5.19 6.92
C LEU A 101 3.86 6.59 7.47
N HIS A 102 3.77 7.55 6.56
CA HIS A 102 3.62 8.97 6.85
C HIS A 102 2.27 9.50 6.39
N TRP A 103 1.87 10.66 6.90
CA TRP A 103 0.67 11.33 6.46
C TRP A 103 0.74 11.68 4.96
N TRP A 104 -0.32 11.35 4.24
CA TRP A 104 -0.44 11.66 2.82
C TRP A 104 -0.76 13.14 2.60
N PRO A 105 0.21 13.98 2.17
CA PRO A 105 0.13 15.43 2.21
C PRO A 105 -0.59 16.01 0.99
N THR A 106 -1.81 15.55 0.74
CA THR A 106 -2.70 16.07 -0.32
C THR A 106 -3.98 16.61 0.30
N GLN A 107 -4.81 17.27 -0.51
CA GLN A 107 -6.11 17.74 -0.08
C GLN A 107 -7.01 16.60 0.44
N TYR A 108 -6.83 15.37 -0.06
CA TYR A 108 -7.56 14.21 0.42
C TYR A 108 -7.03 13.65 1.74
N GLY A 109 -5.80 13.97 2.09
CA GLY A 109 -5.19 13.51 3.34
C GLY A 109 -5.66 14.26 4.59
N HIS A 110 -6.30 15.41 4.46
CA HIS A 110 -6.68 16.23 5.63
C HIS A 110 -7.55 15.48 6.64
N SER A 111 -8.50 14.71 6.19
CA SER A 111 -9.41 13.94 7.06
C SER A 111 -8.75 12.82 7.84
N ILE A 112 -7.57 12.36 7.42
CA ILE A 112 -6.84 11.24 8.03
C ILE A 112 -5.54 11.67 8.72
N LYS A 113 -5.24 12.95 8.79
CA LYS A 113 -4.00 13.45 9.42
C LYS A 113 -3.85 12.98 10.88
N HIS A 114 -4.95 12.84 11.59
CA HIS A 114 -4.99 12.35 12.98
C HIS A 114 -4.46 10.91 13.14
N LEU A 115 -4.44 10.10 12.08
CA LEU A 115 -3.87 8.75 12.09
C LEU A 115 -2.33 8.74 12.05
N TYR A 116 -1.73 9.88 11.69
CA TYR A 116 -0.28 10.05 11.54
C TYR A 116 0.21 11.24 12.39
N PRO A 117 0.03 11.20 13.73
CA PRO A 117 0.24 12.35 14.59
C PRO A 117 1.70 12.80 14.72
N LYS A 118 2.66 11.97 14.31
CA LYS A 118 4.09 12.31 14.33
C LYS A 118 4.50 13.19 13.15
N ASP A 119 3.67 13.29 12.12
CA ASP A 119 3.96 14.07 10.92
C ASP A 119 3.45 15.49 11.08
N ASP A 120 4.35 16.48 10.97
CA ASP A 120 4.09 17.90 11.23
C ASP A 120 4.40 18.78 10.01
N TYR A 121 4.16 18.28 8.82
CA TYR A 121 4.32 19.07 7.60
C TYR A 121 2.96 19.46 7.02
N PRO A 122 2.91 20.56 6.24
CA PRO A 122 1.70 21.01 5.58
C PRO A 122 1.37 20.13 4.36
N GLN A 123 0.23 20.41 3.73
CA GLN A 123 -0.07 19.86 2.41
C GLN A 123 1.04 20.23 1.43
N LEU A 124 1.58 19.22 0.74
CA LEU A 124 2.69 19.38 -0.21
C LEU A 124 2.26 19.23 -1.67
N PHE A 125 1.15 18.53 -1.92
CA PHE A 125 0.66 18.23 -3.27
C PHE A 125 -0.82 18.52 -3.42
N ASN A 126 -1.20 18.85 -4.64
CA ASN A 126 -2.58 18.76 -5.11
C ASN A 126 -2.72 17.51 -5.97
N HIS A 127 -3.60 16.60 -5.53
CA HIS A 127 -3.89 15.39 -6.29
C HIS A 127 -5.11 15.68 -7.17
N HIS A 128 -4.88 15.97 -8.45
CA HIS A 128 -5.93 16.14 -9.42
C HIS A 128 -6.15 14.83 -10.18
N GLY A 129 -7.16 14.09 -9.77
CA GLY A 129 -7.73 13.06 -10.62
C GLY A 129 -8.47 13.72 -11.78
N LEU A 130 -7.76 14.11 -12.83
CA LEU A 130 -8.40 14.46 -14.08
C LEU A 130 -9.06 13.20 -14.63
N ARG A 131 -10.29 12.94 -14.22
CA ARG A 131 -11.16 12.12 -15.02
C ARG A 131 -11.40 12.96 -16.29
N ASN A 132 -10.75 12.58 -17.37
CA ASN A 132 -11.19 12.99 -18.69
C ASN A 132 -12.61 12.45 -18.85
N ASN A 133 -13.60 13.23 -18.47
CA ASN A 133 -14.94 13.09 -18.98
C ASN A 133 -14.85 13.44 -20.46
N GLY A 134 -14.19 12.54 -21.21
CA GLY A 134 -14.16 12.63 -22.65
C GLY A 134 -15.60 12.47 -23.12
N ASN A 135 -16.21 13.55 -23.47
CA ASN A 135 -17.26 13.53 -24.47
C ASN A 135 -16.63 12.92 -25.73
N ARG A 136 -16.79 11.63 -25.88
CA ARG A 136 -16.63 10.94 -27.14
C ARG A 136 -17.99 10.73 -27.76
#